data_0bbc1e1355da214be60b2be3e4e1a221
#
_entry.id   0bbc1e1355da214be60b2be3e4e1a221
#
_cell.length_a   1.000
_cell.length_b   1.000
_cell.length_c   1.000
_cell.angle_alpha   90.00
_cell.angle_beta   90.00
_cell.angle_gamma   90.00
#
_symmetry.space_group_name_H-M   'P 1'
#
loop_
_entity.id
_entity.type
_entity.pdbx_description
1 polymer ?
#
loop_
_entity_poly.entity_id
_entity_poly.type
_entity_poly.pdbx_seq_one_letter_code
_entity_poly.pdbx_strand_id
1 'polypeptide(L)'
;SSFAKQIAMIEAGLQKPVLKVGNLDSLRTWSDVRDAVNAYYMLVTIDPIPGEYYNIGGSFSCSVRDMLDHLLSLSKVQGIKIEVETERLRPIDADLQVPDTTKFKNHTGWKPEIGFEKTMQDLLDYWRQRINSNKNFLSR
;
A
#
# COMPACT_ATOMS: atom_id res chain seq x y z
N SER A 1 4.06 -0.31 1.57
CA SER A 1 4.83 -1.48 2.04
C SER A 1 5.89 -1.10 3.08
N SER A 2 6.67 -0.03 2.90
CA SER A 2 7.75 0.38 3.83
C SER A 2 7.25 0.63 5.26
N PHE A 3 6.14 1.32 5.46
CA PHE A 3 5.60 1.61 6.80
C PHE A 3 5.16 0.33 7.53
N ALA A 4 4.39 -0.53 6.88
CA ALA A 4 3.95 -1.79 7.46
C ALA A 4 5.15 -2.70 7.86
N LYS A 5 6.22 -2.71 7.05
CA LYS A 5 7.46 -3.41 7.39
C LYS A 5 8.11 -2.84 8.65
N GLN A 6 8.26 -1.51 8.73
CA GLN A 6 8.87 -0.86 9.89
C GLN A 6 8.02 -1.11 11.15
N ILE A 7 6.69 -0.99 11.07
CA ILE A 7 5.79 -1.28 12.20
C ILE A 7 5.98 -2.72 12.68
N ALA A 8 5.96 -3.69 11.76
CA ALA A 8 6.17 -5.09 12.11
C ALA A 8 7.57 -5.38 12.70
N MET A 9 8.61 -4.67 12.27
CA MET A 9 9.95 -4.74 12.88
C MET A 9 9.98 -4.15 14.30
N ILE A 10 9.27 -3.04 14.52
CA ILE A 10 9.12 -2.42 15.86
C ILE A 10 8.37 -3.38 16.79
N GLU A 11 7.25 -3.95 16.33
CA GLU A 11 6.48 -4.95 17.09
C GLU A 11 7.31 -6.18 17.47
N ALA A 12 8.23 -6.56 16.60
CA ALA A 12 9.14 -7.69 16.81
C ALA A 12 10.36 -7.35 17.69
N GLY A 13 10.52 -6.10 18.12
CA GLY A 13 11.68 -5.61 18.88
C GLY A 13 12.98 -5.51 18.08
N LEU A 14 12.91 -5.54 16.74
CA LEU A 14 14.05 -5.46 15.82
C LEU A 14 14.38 -4.01 15.40
N GLN A 15 13.53 -3.07 15.74
CA GLN A 15 13.69 -1.65 15.46
C GLN A 15 13.20 -0.84 16.65
N LYS A 16 13.87 0.27 16.97
CA LYS A 16 13.37 1.25 17.95
C LYS A 16 12.00 1.77 17.53
N PRO A 17 11.13 2.25 18.44
CA PRO A 17 9.80 2.75 18.13
C PRO A 17 9.87 4.13 17.42
N VAL A 18 10.56 4.17 16.31
CA VAL A 18 10.74 5.31 15.41
C VAL A 18 10.49 4.86 13.99
N LEU A 19 9.56 5.51 13.31
CA LEU A 19 9.16 5.24 11.96
C LEU A 19 9.65 6.35 11.04
N LYS A 20 10.50 5.97 10.09
CA LYS A 20 11.13 6.88 9.13
C LYS A 20 10.27 7.03 7.89
N VAL A 21 9.91 8.26 7.56
CA VAL A 21 8.97 8.59 6.49
C VAL A 21 9.54 9.63 5.53
N GLY A 22 8.93 9.74 4.35
CA GLY A 22 9.11 10.85 3.40
C GLY A 22 7.94 11.82 3.46
N ASN A 23 7.50 12.30 2.28
CA ASN A 23 6.34 13.17 2.16
C ASN A 23 5.06 12.44 2.57
N LEU A 24 4.32 13.01 3.50
CA LEU A 24 3.06 12.47 4.01
C LEU A 24 1.82 13.19 3.46
N ASP A 25 1.98 14.32 2.79
CA ASP A 25 0.86 15.20 2.43
C ASP A 25 0.25 14.87 1.06
N SER A 26 0.96 14.07 0.26
CA SER A 26 0.47 13.67 -1.07
C SER A 26 -0.80 12.83 -0.99
N LEU A 27 -1.81 13.17 -1.81
CA LEU A 27 -3.04 12.39 -1.96
C LEU A 27 -2.83 11.27 -2.98
N ARG A 28 -3.20 10.05 -2.61
CA ARG A 28 -3.05 8.85 -3.44
C ARG A 28 -4.31 8.02 -3.47
N THR A 29 -4.56 7.38 -4.60
CA THR A 29 -5.53 6.28 -4.66
C THR A 29 -4.83 4.98 -4.27
N TRP A 30 -5.40 4.29 -3.29
CA TRP A 30 -4.89 3.03 -2.78
C TRP A 30 -5.62 1.86 -3.43
N SER A 31 -4.86 0.92 -3.96
CA SER A 31 -5.38 -0.26 -4.63
C SER A 31 -4.75 -1.52 -4.07
N ASP A 32 -5.54 -2.57 -3.92
CA ASP A 32 -5.02 -3.89 -3.56
C ASP A 32 -4.34 -4.53 -4.77
N VAL A 33 -3.22 -5.19 -4.52
CA VAL A 33 -2.46 -5.85 -5.59
C VAL A 33 -3.25 -7.00 -6.25
N ARG A 34 -4.15 -7.64 -5.51
CA ARG A 34 -5.02 -8.72 -6.03
C ARG A 34 -6.03 -8.18 -7.04
N ASP A 35 -6.60 -7.00 -6.78
CA ASP A 35 -7.46 -6.29 -7.74
C ASP A 35 -6.68 -5.86 -8.98
N ALA A 36 -5.43 -5.39 -8.81
CA ALA A 36 -4.57 -5.03 -9.93
C ALA A 36 -4.23 -6.26 -10.80
N VAL A 37 -3.90 -7.41 -10.18
CA VAL A 37 -3.66 -8.67 -10.90
C VAL A 37 -4.89 -9.13 -11.65
N ASN A 38 -6.08 -9.03 -11.03
CA ASN A 38 -7.34 -9.35 -11.69
C ASN A 38 -7.60 -8.41 -12.89
N ALA A 39 -7.29 -7.11 -12.76
CA ALA A 39 -7.38 -6.17 -13.88
C ALA A 39 -6.49 -6.58 -15.05
N TYR A 40 -5.23 -6.99 -14.80
CA TYR A 40 -4.33 -7.48 -15.84
C TYR A 40 -4.85 -8.76 -16.52
N TYR A 41 -5.41 -9.68 -15.73
CA TYR A 41 -6.04 -10.87 -16.27
C TYR A 41 -7.22 -10.52 -17.18
N MET A 42 -8.12 -9.65 -16.75
CA MET A 42 -9.28 -9.21 -17.53
C MET A 42 -8.85 -8.45 -18.80
N LEU A 43 -7.78 -7.64 -18.73
CA LEU A 43 -7.26 -6.91 -19.89
C LEU A 43 -6.86 -7.83 -21.05
N VAL A 44 -6.35 -9.02 -20.76
CA VAL A 44 -5.88 -9.97 -21.80
C VAL A 44 -6.92 -11.02 -22.15
N THR A 45 -8.01 -11.15 -21.40
CA THR A 45 -9.01 -12.20 -21.61
C THR A 45 -10.38 -11.67 -22.04
N ILE A 46 -10.71 -10.39 -21.75
CA ILE A 46 -12.00 -9.81 -22.10
C ILE A 46 -11.83 -8.85 -23.28
N ASP A 47 -12.11 -9.35 -24.48
CA ASP A 47 -12.10 -8.59 -25.75
C ASP A 47 -10.86 -7.68 -25.91
N PRO A 48 -9.65 -8.23 -25.90
CA PRO A 48 -8.41 -7.44 -25.87
C PRO A 48 -8.24 -6.62 -27.15
N ILE A 49 -7.98 -5.33 -27.00
CA ILE A 49 -7.73 -4.40 -28.11
C ILE A 49 -6.23 -4.13 -28.20
N PRO A 50 -5.52 -4.60 -29.23
CA PRO A 50 -4.09 -4.39 -29.37
C PRO A 50 -3.71 -2.90 -29.42
N GLY A 51 -2.73 -2.49 -28.63
CA GLY A 51 -2.25 -1.11 -28.55
C GLY A 51 -3.09 -0.17 -27.68
N GLU A 52 -4.19 -0.66 -27.11
CA GLU A 52 -5.03 0.16 -26.21
C GLU A 52 -4.43 0.22 -24.80
N TYR A 53 -4.65 1.34 -24.11
CA TYR A 53 -4.17 1.58 -22.75
C TYR A 53 -5.30 2.01 -21.82
N TYR A 54 -5.16 1.65 -20.55
CA TYR A 54 -6.18 1.88 -19.52
C TYR A 54 -5.53 2.26 -18.20
N ASN A 55 -6.23 3.13 -17.45
CA ASN A 55 -5.89 3.37 -16.07
C ASN A 55 -6.66 2.36 -15.18
N ILE A 56 -5.97 1.86 -14.18
CA ILE A 56 -6.55 1.08 -13.07
C ILE A 56 -6.22 1.76 -11.74
N GLY A 57 -7.06 1.58 -10.73
CA GLY A 57 -6.85 2.16 -9.41
C GLY A 57 -7.88 1.65 -8.41
N GLY A 58 -7.64 1.91 -7.14
CA GLY A 58 -8.55 1.57 -6.06
C GLY A 58 -9.79 2.47 -6.02
N SER A 59 -10.72 2.14 -5.14
CA SER A 59 -11.93 2.91 -4.88
C SER A 59 -11.76 3.97 -3.79
N PHE A 60 -10.61 4.00 -3.11
CA PHE A 60 -10.37 4.87 -1.96
C PHE A 60 -9.12 5.72 -2.15
N SER A 61 -9.26 7.02 -1.87
CA SER A 61 -8.16 7.99 -1.91
C SER A 61 -8.03 8.69 -0.58
N CYS A 62 -6.82 8.76 -0.06
CA CYS A 62 -6.48 9.53 1.13
C CYS A 62 -5.01 9.97 1.08
N SER A 63 -4.61 10.85 1.99
CA SER A 63 -3.22 11.23 2.11
C SER A 63 -2.34 10.05 2.56
N VAL A 64 -1.03 10.17 2.31
CA VAL A 64 -0.06 9.20 2.84
C VAL A 64 -0.06 9.23 4.37
N ARG A 65 -0.38 10.37 4.99
CA ARG A 65 -0.55 10.54 6.43
C ARG A 65 -1.72 9.71 6.95
N ASP A 66 -2.91 9.84 6.36
CA ASP A 66 -4.09 9.09 6.78
C ASP A 66 -3.85 7.57 6.69
N MET A 67 -3.18 7.13 5.60
CA MET A 67 -2.79 5.73 5.44
C MET A 67 -1.82 5.28 6.53
N LEU A 68 -0.84 6.11 6.89
CA LEU A 68 0.09 5.81 7.97
C LEU A 68 -0.63 5.75 9.31
N ASP A 69 -1.50 6.70 9.61
CA ASP A 69 -2.27 6.75 10.87
C ASP A 69 -3.17 5.52 11.00
N HIS A 70 -3.79 5.10 9.90
CA HIS A 70 -4.54 3.83 9.88
C HIS A 70 -3.64 2.62 10.19
N LEU A 71 -2.45 2.50 9.58
CA LEU A 71 -1.51 1.42 9.90
C LEU A 71 -1.04 1.47 11.36
N LEU A 72 -0.81 2.67 11.91
CA LEU A 72 -0.44 2.85 13.32
C LEU A 72 -1.58 2.43 14.26
N SER A 73 -2.84 2.67 13.90
CA SER A 73 -3.99 2.21 14.69
C SER A 73 -4.09 0.67 14.78
N LEU A 74 -3.56 -0.04 13.79
CA LEU A 74 -3.47 -1.51 13.78
C LEU A 74 -2.24 -2.05 14.52
N SER A 75 -1.32 -1.16 14.96
CA SER A 75 -0.09 -1.56 15.64
C SER A 75 -0.35 -2.04 17.07
N LYS A 76 0.39 -3.07 17.48
CA LYS A 76 0.44 -3.56 18.86
C LYS A 76 1.31 -2.69 19.79
N VAL A 77 2.15 -1.82 19.22
CA VAL A 77 3.05 -0.93 19.96
C VAL A 77 2.51 0.49 19.88
N GLN A 78 2.35 1.13 21.04
CA GLN A 78 1.92 2.51 21.15
C GLN A 78 3.12 3.46 21.22
N GLY A 79 2.90 4.74 20.91
CA GLY A 79 3.92 5.78 21.08
C GLY A 79 5.07 5.71 20.05
N ILE A 80 4.83 5.11 18.88
CA ILE A 80 5.81 5.11 17.78
C ILE A 80 5.98 6.55 17.29
N LYS A 81 7.21 7.06 17.34
CA LYS A 81 7.56 8.40 16.84
C LYS A 81 7.70 8.39 15.32
N ILE A 82 7.25 9.45 14.68
CA ILE A 82 7.39 9.65 13.23
C ILE A 82 8.54 10.63 13.01
N GLU A 83 9.53 10.24 12.20
CA GLU A 83 10.66 11.07 11.78
C GLU A 83 10.67 11.20 10.26
N VAL A 84 10.63 12.45 9.77
CA VAL A 84 10.74 12.75 8.35
C VAL A 84 12.23 12.75 7.96
N GLU A 85 12.60 11.86 7.04
CA GLU A 85 13.95 11.81 6.46
C GLU A 85 13.97 12.60 5.14
N THR A 86 14.82 13.62 5.05
CA THR A 86 14.97 14.45 3.85
C THR A 86 15.41 13.65 2.62
N GLU A 87 16.20 12.60 2.82
CA GLU A 87 16.64 11.68 1.76
C GLU A 87 15.49 10.89 1.12
N ARG A 88 14.34 10.79 1.81
CA ARG A 88 13.12 10.15 1.32
C ARG A 88 12.16 11.13 0.62
N LEU A 89 12.47 12.41 0.66
CA LEU A 89 11.72 13.41 -0.08
C LEU A 89 12.14 13.36 -1.54
N ARG A 90 11.18 13.21 -2.45
CA ARG A 90 11.46 13.26 -3.88
C ARG A 90 11.51 14.71 -4.32
N PRO A 91 12.45 15.09 -5.21
CA PRO A 91 12.52 16.45 -5.76
C PRO A 91 11.24 16.89 -6.48
N ILE A 92 10.57 15.93 -7.11
CA ILE A 92 9.26 16.11 -7.75
C ILE A 92 8.36 14.99 -7.23
N ASP A 93 7.34 15.36 -6.48
CA ASP A 93 6.29 14.45 -6.01
C ASP A 93 4.95 14.97 -6.53
N ALA A 94 4.12 14.08 -7.04
CA ALA A 94 2.77 14.47 -7.46
C ALA A 94 1.90 14.65 -6.21
N ASP A 95 1.32 15.84 -6.05
CA ASP A 95 0.46 16.14 -4.91
C ASP A 95 -0.85 15.34 -4.96
N LEU A 96 -1.30 15.02 -6.18
CA LEU A 96 -2.54 14.31 -6.44
C LEU A 96 -2.33 13.19 -7.46
N GLN A 97 -2.69 11.95 -7.10
CA GLN A 97 -2.75 10.80 -8.00
C GLN A 97 -4.07 10.04 -7.80
N VAL A 98 -5.08 10.46 -8.58
CA VAL A 98 -6.40 9.81 -8.63
C VAL A 98 -6.68 9.44 -10.08
N PRO A 99 -6.50 8.17 -10.47
CA PRO A 99 -6.71 7.75 -11.86
C PRO A 99 -8.21 7.69 -12.19
N ASP A 100 -8.57 8.12 -13.40
CA ASP A 100 -9.89 7.84 -13.97
C ASP A 100 -9.87 6.42 -14.57
N THR A 101 -10.66 5.53 -13.99
CA THR A 101 -10.77 4.13 -14.38
C THR A 101 -11.99 3.84 -15.25
N THR A 102 -12.76 4.85 -15.62
CA THR A 102 -14.06 4.73 -16.34
C THR A 102 -13.92 3.95 -17.64
N LYS A 103 -12.86 4.22 -18.43
CA LYS A 103 -12.61 3.53 -19.70
C LYS A 103 -12.44 2.02 -19.51
N PHE A 104 -11.64 1.61 -18.51
CA PHE A 104 -11.41 0.19 -18.24
C PHE A 104 -12.66 -0.51 -17.70
N LYS A 105 -13.36 0.15 -16.78
CA LYS A 105 -14.64 -0.34 -16.24
C LYS A 105 -15.69 -0.56 -17.35
N ASN A 106 -15.82 0.41 -18.26
CA ASN A 106 -16.81 0.30 -19.35
C ASN A 106 -16.45 -0.81 -20.34
N HIS A 107 -15.17 -1.04 -20.59
CA HIS A 107 -14.72 -2.09 -21.50
C HIS A 107 -14.87 -3.49 -20.89
N THR A 108 -14.40 -3.68 -19.66
CA THR A 108 -14.23 -5.03 -19.07
C THR A 108 -15.24 -5.36 -17.98
N GLY A 109 -15.96 -4.38 -17.46
CA GLY A 109 -16.77 -4.52 -16.24
C GLY A 109 -15.97 -4.56 -14.95
N TRP A 110 -14.63 -4.43 -15.00
CA TRP A 110 -13.75 -4.49 -13.83
C TRP A 110 -14.07 -3.39 -12.81
N LYS A 111 -14.00 -3.74 -11.56
CA LYS A 111 -14.02 -2.83 -10.42
C LYS A 111 -13.13 -3.37 -9.30
N PRO A 112 -12.51 -2.51 -8.46
CA PRO A 112 -11.82 -2.96 -7.26
C PRO A 112 -12.85 -3.53 -6.27
N GLU A 113 -12.53 -4.69 -5.67
CA GLU A 113 -13.42 -5.40 -4.74
C GLU A 113 -12.86 -5.41 -3.31
N ILE A 114 -11.54 -5.23 -3.14
CA ILE A 114 -10.88 -5.28 -1.85
C ILE A 114 -10.75 -3.87 -1.28
N GLY A 115 -11.39 -3.64 -0.14
CA GLY A 115 -11.39 -2.34 0.54
C GLY A 115 -10.03 -1.97 1.14
N PHE A 116 -9.84 -0.68 1.39
CA PHE A 116 -8.61 -0.11 1.92
C PHE A 116 -8.21 -0.72 3.27
N GLU A 117 -9.14 -0.83 4.22
CA GLU A 117 -8.89 -1.36 5.56
C GLU A 117 -8.40 -2.81 5.50
N LYS A 118 -9.04 -3.63 4.66
CA LYS A 118 -8.64 -5.04 4.45
C LYS A 118 -7.23 -5.11 3.85
N THR A 119 -6.94 -4.26 2.87
CA THR A 119 -5.61 -4.18 2.25
C THR A 119 -4.53 -3.80 3.26
N MET A 120 -4.79 -2.83 4.13
CA MET A 120 -3.83 -2.38 5.15
C MET A 120 -3.60 -3.45 6.21
N GLN A 121 -4.67 -4.12 6.67
CA GLN A 121 -4.58 -5.22 7.62
C GLN A 121 -3.74 -6.37 7.03
N ASP A 122 -4.06 -6.82 5.81
CA ASP A 122 -3.36 -7.92 5.14
C ASP A 122 -1.88 -7.57 4.90
N LEU A 123 -1.59 -6.32 4.53
CA LEU A 123 -0.23 -5.84 4.32
C LEU A 123 0.60 -5.88 5.61
N LEU A 124 0.01 -5.47 6.74
CA LEU A 124 0.69 -5.51 8.03
C LEU A 124 0.90 -6.95 8.49
N ASP A 125 -0.09 -7.81 8.35
CA ASP A 125 -0.01 -9.22 8.73
C ASP A 125 0.98 -10.00 7.86
N TYR A 126 1.07 -9.70 6.58
CA TYR A 126 2.12 -10.23 5.69
C TYR A 126 3.53 -9.93 6.24
N TRP A 127 3.80 -8.69 6.66
CA TRP A 127 5.11 -8.33 7.21
C TRP A 127 5.36 -8.95 8.57
N ARG A 128 4.35 -9.06 9.43
CA ARG A 128 4.42 -9.78 10.71
C ARG A 128 4.83 -11.23 10.51
N GLN A 129 4.17 -11.94 9.61
CA GLN A 129 4.48 -13.34 9.29
C GLN A 129 5.91 -13.48 8.73
N ARG A 130 6.29 -12.64 7.78
CA ARG A 130 7.60 -12.67 7.14
C ARG A 130 8.75 -12.42 8.12
N ILE A 131 8.58 -11.48 9.04
CA ILE A 131 9.57 -11.17 10.07
C ILE A 131 9.68 -12.31 11.08
N ASN A 132 8.57 -12.89 11.53
CA ASN A 132 8.56 -14.00 12.45
C ASN A 132 9.19 -15.26 11.84
N SER A 133 8.93 -15.55 10.57
CA SER A 133 9.56 -16.67 9.86
C SER A 133 11.07 -16.52 9.78
N ASN A 134 11.58 -15.32 9.50
CA ASN A 134 13.01 -15.06 9.47
C ASN A 134 13.68 -15.14 10.86
N LYS A 135 12.99 -14.72 11.92
CA LYS A 135 13.49 -14.92 13.30
C LYS A 135 13.70 -16.41 13.63
N ASN A 136 12.80 -17.27 13.22
CA ASN A 136 12.91 -18.71 13.45
C ASN A 136 14.08 -19.36 12.69
N PHE A 137 14.56 -18.75 11.60
CA PHE A 137 15.77 -19.18 10.89
C PHE A 137 17.06 -18.75 11.59
N LEU A 138 17.07 -17.58 12.25
CA LEU A 138 18.25 -17.02 12.94
C LEU A 138 18.37 -17.52 14.38
N SER A 139 17.34 -18.15 14.94
CA SER A 139 17.34 -18.72 16.30
C SER A 139 17.67 -20.23 16.32
N ARG A 140 18.07 -20.81 15.21
CA ARG A 140 18.57 -22.18 15.06
C ARG A 140 20.06 -22.15 14.73
#